data_420e0d7036a719b05f1b79d7f88293ab
#
_entry.id   420e0d7036a719b05f1b79d7f88293ab
#
_cell.length_a   1.000
_cell.length_b   1.000
_cell.length_c   1.000
_cell.angle_alpha   90.00
_cell.angle_beta   90.00
_cell.angle_gamma   90.00
#
_symmetry.space_group_name_H-M   'P 1'
#
loop_
_entity.id
_entity.type
_entity.pdbx_description
1 polymer ?
#
loop_
_entity_poly.entity_id
_entity_poly.type
_entity_poly.pdbx_seq_one_letter_code
_entity_poly.pdbx_strand_id
1 'polypeptide(L)'
;CNHFIAFKLLALLRDKVFHALRRLCPAKLEGRDKGDLISVITSDIELLEVFYAHTISPAAIAFLFTIIMCLFIGSFHWLLGLIALAAYLTVGIVIPLVTSKFSGDDGIRFRTKSGELSGFVLDSLRGLSETLQYGQGKKRLAAMNEKTDDLAKDEERMKRTSGRNSAVTNTVVLAFDLVMLFVSALLCQSGAVGFDGVLIPTIALFSSFGPVIALAALGSTLQNTFAAGNRVLDILDETPAVEEVAGRPEITFTGAAAEQVTFSYGSETILSDVSVE
;
A
#
# COMPACT_ATOMS: atom_id res chain seq x y z
N CYS A 1 7.15 -19.87 1.96
CA CYS A 1 5.96 -19.95 2.82
C CYS A 1 5.09 -18.69 2.75
N ASN A 2 5.63 -17.46 2.83
CA ASN A 2 4.84 -16.23 2.84
C ASN A 2 3.89 -16.08 1.64
N HIS A 3 4.37 -16.29 0.42
CA HIS A 3 3.53 -16.18 -0.79
C HIS A 3 2.40 -17.21 -0.80
N PHE A 4 2.61 -18.42 -0.28
CA PHE A 4 1.53 -19.40 -0.21
C PHE A 4 0.38 -18.93 0.70
N ILE A 5 0.72 -18.36 1.86
CA ILE A 5 -0.28 -17.80 2.79
C ILE A 5 -0.95 -16.58 2.16
N ALA A 6 -0.17 -15.71 1.52
CA ALA A 6 -0.66 -14.52 0.85
C ALA A 6 -1.66 -14.85 -0.28
N PHE A 7 -1.35 -15.82 -1.15
CA PHE A 7 -2.27 -16.26 -2.19
C PHE A 7 -3.54 -16.92 -1.65
N LYS A 8 -3.42 -17.67 -0.55
CA LYS A 8 -4.60 -18.25 0.11
C LYS A 8 -5.50 -17.17 0.73
N LEU A 9 -4.89 -16.14 1.33
CA LEU A 9 -5.61 -14.97 1.85
C LEU A 9 -6.30 -14.20 0.72
N LEU A 10 -5.60 -13.98 -0.39
CA LEU A 10 -6.14 -13.32 -1.59
C LEU A 10 -7.36 -14.07 -2.14
N ALA A 11 -7.29 -15.39 -2.25
CA ALA A 11 -8.42 -16.21 -2.68
C ALA A 11 -9.61 -16.09 -1.71
N LEU A 12 -9.35 -16.10 -0.40
CA LEU A 12 -10.39 -15.94 0.63
C LEU A 12 -11.04 -14.54 0.58
N LEU A 13 -10.24 -13.49 0.39
CA LEU A 13 -10.77 -12.13 0.26
C LEU A 13 -11.62 -11.96 -0.99
N ARG A 14 -11.17 -12.50 -2.14
CA ARG A 14 -11.97 -12.49 -3.38
C ARG A 14 -13.29 -13.21 -3.21
N ASP A 15 -13.28 -14.36 -2.56
CA ASP A 15 -14.49 -15.13 -2.27
C ASP A 15 -15.47 -14.33 -1.39
N LYS A 16 -14.98 -13.74 -0.29
CA LYS A 16 -15.81 -12.91 0.59
C LYS A 16 -16.39 -11.69 -0.12
N VAL A 17 -15.57 -10.95 -0.88
CA VAL A 17 -16.02 -9.78 -1.64
C VAL A 17 -17.05 -10.19 -2.69
N PHE A 18 -16.83 -11.30 -3.39
CA PHE A 18 -17.79 -11.82 -4.38
C PHE A 18 -19.14 -12.17 -3.71
N HIS A 19 -19.11 -12.84 -2.55
CA HIS A 19 -20.32 -13.14 -1.78
C HIS A 19 -21.04 -11.86 -1.31
N ALA A 20 -20.31 -10.85 -0.85
CA ALA A 20 -20.88 -9.56 -0.47
C ALA A 20 -21.55 -8.87 -1.68
N LEU A 21 -20.84 -8.77 -2.81
CA LEU A 21 -21.39 -8.17 -4.03
C LEU A 21 -22.65 -8.90 -4.52
N ARG A 22 -22.68 -10.23 -4.43
CA ARG A 22 -23.85 -11.04 -4.81
C ARG A 22 -25.08 -10.72 -3.94
N ARG A 23 -24.85 -10.45 -2.63
CA ARG A 23 -25.93 -10.04 -1.71
C ARG A 23 -26.39 -8.60 -1.93
N LEU A 24 -25.51 -7.72 -2.41
CA LEU A 24 -25.82 -6.32 -2.70
C LEU A 24 -26.52 -6.14 -4.05
N CYS A 25 -26.41 -7.11 -4.95
CA CYS A 25 -27.00 -7.08 -6.29
C CYS A 25 -28.53 -7.34 -6.23
N PRO A 26 -29.33 -6.69 -7.12
CA PRO A 26 -28.95 -5.61 -8.02
C PRO A 26 -29.01 -4.21 -7.37
N ALA A 27 -29.80 -4.04 -6.32
CA ALA A 27 -30.29 -2.75 -5.80
C ALA A 27 -29.18 -1.77 -5.40
N LYS A 28 -28.07 -2.29 -4.81
CA LYS A 28 -26.95 -1.46 -4.33
C LYS A 28 -25.84 -1.27 -5.36
N LEU A 29 -25.83 -2.10 -6.41
CA LEU A 29 -24.82 -2.03 -7.46
C LEU A 29 -25.28 -1.27 -8.69
N GLU A 30 -26.59 -1.04 -8.83
CA GLU A 30 -27.15 -0.21 -9.87
C GLU A 30 -26.68 1.23 -9.71
N GLY A 31 -26.17 1.83 -10.81
CA GLY A 31 -25.58 3.17 -10.78
C GLY A 31 -24.11 3.26 -10.32
N ARG A 32 -23.51 2.18 -9.80
CA ARG A 32 -22.06 2.15 -9.54
C ARG A 32 -21.28 1.88 -10.82
N ASP A 33 -20.11 2.49 -10.91
CA ASP A 33 -19.18 2.22 -12.03
C ASP A 33 -18.70 0.77 -11.95
N LYS A 34 -19.00 0.00 -12.99
CA LYS A 34 -18.57 -1.41 -13.11
C LYS A 34 -17.04 -1.53 -13.13
N GLY A 35 -16.35 -0.54 -13.72
CA GLY A 35 -14.89 -0.49 -13.73
C GLY A 35 -14.30 -0.33 -12.34
N ASP A 36 -14.93 0.50 -11.49
CA ASP A 36 -14.52 0.66 -10.10
C ASP A 36 -14.69 -0.63 -9.28
N LEU A 37 -15.82 -1.32 -9.43
CA LEU A 37 -16.05 -2.62 -8.76
C LEU A 37 -15.04 -3.69 -9.19
N ILE A 38 -14.71 -3.76 -10.49
CA ILE A 38 -13.68 -4.67 -11.00
C ILE A 38 -12.31 -4.30 -10.40
N SER A 39 -12.00 -3.00 -10.29
CA SER A 39 -10.75 -2.54 -9.68
C SER A 39 -10.62 -2.99 -8.23
N VAL A 40 -11.70 -2.94 -7.44
CA VAL A 40 -11.68 -3.44 -6.06
C VAL A 40 -11.38 -4.94 -5.99
N ILE A 41 -12.05 -5.75 -6.83
CA ILE A 41 -11.87 -7.22 -6.83
C ILE A 41 -10.47 -7.63 -7.33
N THR A 42 -9.86 -6.83 -8.20
CA THR A 42 -8.54 -7.12 -8.77
C THR A 42 -7.43 -6.36 -8.04
N SER A 43 -7.26 -5.09 -8.36
CA SER A 43 -6.11 -4.29 -7.93
C SER A 43 -6.07 -4.02 -6.43
N ASP A 44 -7.22 -3.74 -5.79
CA ASP A 44 -7.21 -3.42 -4.37
C ASP A 44 -6.92 -4.66 -3.52
N ILE A 45 -7.50 -5.81 -3.89
CA ILE A 45 -7.20 -7.07 -3.19
C ILE A 45 -5.74 -7.50 -3.42
N GLU A 46 -5.15 -7.25 -4.61
CA GLU A 46 -3.72 -7.48 -4.85
C GLU A 46 -2.82 -6.58 -3.99
N LEU A 47 -3.22 -5.32 -3.74
CA LEU A 47 -2.51 -4.45 -2.81
C LEU A 47 -2.53 -4.98 -1.37
N LEU A 48 -3.62 -5.62 -0.95
CA LEU A 48 -3.70 -6.27 0.36
C LEU A 48 -2.79 -7.50 0.46
N GLU A 49 -2.63 -8.25 -0.64
CA GLU A 49 -1.66 -9.36 -0.69
C GLU A 49 -0.23 -8.83 -0.54
N VAL A 50 0.13 -7.79 -1.29
CA VAL A 50 1.44 -7.13 -1.19
C VAL A 50 1.70 -6.63 0.24
N PHE A 51 0.70 -6.07 0.91
CA PHE A 51 0.80 -5.66 2.31
C PHE A 51 1.13 -6.84 3.22
N TYR A 52 0.40 -7.95 3.10
CA TYR A 52 0.64 -9.12 3.94
C TYR A 52 2.04 -9.68 3.73
N ALA A 53 2.44 -9.89 2.46
CA ALA A 53 3.72 -10.50 2.12
C ALA A 53 4.92 -9.59 2.40
N HIS A 54 4.78 -8.28 2.16
CA HIS A 54 5.89 -7.33 2.15
C HIS A 54 5.86 -6.32 3.30
N THR A 55 4.85 -6.35 4.19
CA THR A 55 4.80 -5.46 5.35
C THR A 55 4.82 -6.23 6.67
N ILE A 56 3.89 -7.14 6.87
CA ILE A 56 3.77 -7.86 8.16
C ILE A 56 5.03 -8.69 8.42
N SER A 57 5.47 -9.45 7.41
CA SER A 57 6.63 -10.31 7.54
C SER A 57 7.93 -9.55 7.77
N PRO A 58 8.29 -8.52 6.96
CA PRO A 58 9.46 -7.67 7.23
C PRO A 58 9.38 -6.93 8.57
N ALA A 59 8.18 -6.49 8.99
CA ALA A 59 8.01 -5.85 10.29
C ALA A 59 8.31 -6.80 11.45
N ALA A 60 7.78 -8.03 11.40
CA ALA A 60 8.07 -9.07 12.40
C ALA A 60 9.56 -9.44 12.43
N ILE A 61 10.19 -9.56 11.24
CA ILE A 61 11.62 -9.84 11.12
C ILE A 61 12.44 -8.68 11.71
N ALA A 62 12.15 -7.43 11.36
CA ALA A 62 12.86 -6.27 11.88
C ALA A 62 12.74 -6.16 13.39
N PHE A 63 11.56 -6.41 13.96
CA PHE A 63 11.31 -6.39 15.39
C PHE A 63 12.11 -7.47 16.14
N LEU A 64 11.99 -8.75 15.71
CA LEU A 64 12.72 -9.85 16.31
C LEU A 64 14.23 -9.68 16.16
N PHE A 65 14.67 -9.30 14.98
CA PHE A 65 16.09 -9.06 14.69
C PHE A 65 16.67 -7.95 15.55
N THR A 66 15.95 -6.85 15.74
CA THR A 66 16.36 -5.75 16.64
C THR A 66 16.55 -6.24 18.07
N ILE A 67 15.60 -7.04 18.59
CA ILE A 67 15.71 -7.60 19.95
C ILE A 67 16.95 -8.49 20.06
N ILE A 68 17.14 -9.42 19.11
CA ILE A 68 18.26 -10.34 19.12
C ILE A 68 19.59 -9.59 19.07
N MET A 69 19.69 -8.57 18.18
CA MET A 69 20.93 -7.81 18.04
C MET A 69 21.20 -6.90 19.25
N CYS A 70 20.17 -6.30 19.86
CA CYS A 70 20.35 -5.53 21.08
C CYS A 70 20.80 -6.41 22.24
N LEU A 71 20.27 -7.63 22.38
CA LEU A 71 20.72 -8.59 23.40
C LEU A 71 22.13 -9.09 23.12
N PHE A 72 22.43 -9.40 21.87
CA PHE A 72 23.77 -9.85 21.45
C PHE A 72 24.84 -8.77 21.69
N ILE A 73 24.64 -7.54 21.23
CA ILE A 73 25.56 -6.42 21.45
C ILE A 73 25.60 -6.07 22.95
N GLY A 74 24.45 -6.11 23.63
CA GLY A 74 24.36 -5.85 25.06
C GLY A 74 25.03 -6.88 25.94
N SER A 75 25.29 -8.12 25.44
CA SER A 75 26.01 -9.15 26.17
C SER A 75 27.52 -8.81 26.38
N PHE A 76 28.08 -7.95 25.55
CA PHE A 76 29.44 -7.44 25.76
C PHE A 76 29.48 -6.33 26.82
N HIS A 77 28.52 -5.39 26.74
CA HIS A 77 28.31 -4.36 27.74
C HIS A 77 26.91 -3.75 27.55
N TRP A 78 26.14 -3.54 28.64
CA TRP A 78 24.77 -3.03 28.58
C TRP A 78 24.62 -1.69 27.86
N LEU A 79 25.64 -0.80 27.98
CA LEU A 79 25.65 0.51 27.31
C LEU A 79 25.70 0.37 25.78
N LEU A 80 26.44 -0.60 25.25
CA LEU A 80 26.51 -0.88 23.80
C LEU A 80 25.15 -1.37 23.27
N GLY A 81 24.43 -2.19 24.07
CA GLY A 81 23.07 -2.59 23.77
C GLY A 81 22.09 -1.43 23.71
N LEU A 82 22.22 -0.45 24.59
CA LEU A 82 21.40 0.77 24.57
C LEU A 82 21.71 1.65 23.35
N ILE A 83 22.97 1.76 22.95
CA ILE A 83 23.34 2.49 21.72
C ILE A 83 22.74 1.82 20.50
N ALA A 84 22.83 0.47 20.41
CA ALA A 84 22.21 -0.28 19.32
C ALA A 84 20.68 -0.08 19.27
N LEU A 85 20.02 -0.13 20.43
CA LEU A 85 18.58 0.14 20.53
C LEU A 85 18.24 1.56 20.05
N ALA A 86 18.97 2.56 20.52
CA ALA A 86 18.78 3.95 20.11
C ALA A 86 18.99 4.12 18.59
N ALA A 87 20.02 3.46 18.01
CA ALA A 87 20.29 3.46 16.59
C ALA A 87 19.12 2.87 15.78
N TYR A 88 18.64 1.68 16.14
CA TYR A 88 17.52 1.03 15.45
C TYR A 88 16.21 1.81 15.57
N LEU A 89 15.89 2.35 16.74
CA LEU A 89 14.70 3.20 16.91
C LEU A 89 14.79 4.48 16.08
N THR A 90 15.98 5.11 16.05
CA THR A 90 16.18 6.33 15.26
C THR A 90 16.02 6.05 13.77
N VAL A 91 16.66 5.01 13.25
CA VAL A 91 16.61 4.66 11.81
C VAL A 91 15.24 4.09 11.42
N GLY A 92 14.64 3.24 12.27
CA GLY A 92 13.40 2.54 11.95
C GLY A 92 12.13 3.33 12.21
N ILE A 93 12.15 4.29 13.14
CA ILE A 93 10.94 5.02 13.54
C ILE A 93 11.13 6.53 13.36
N VAL A 94 12.16 7.13 13.96
CA VAL A 94 12.30 8.59 13.96
C VAL A 94 12.51 9.15 12.56
N ILE A 95 13.44 8.59 11.79
CA ILE A 95 13.71 9.05 10.42
C ILE A 95 12.47 8.90 9.52
N PRO A 96 11.76 7.76 9.43
CA PRO A 96 10.56 7.64 8.62
C PRO A 96 9.45 8.62 9.03
N LEU A 97 9.22 8.84 10.31
CA LEU A 97 8.22 9.79 10.79
C LEU A 97 8.56 11.23 10.42
N VAL A 98 9.83 11.62 10.54
CA VAL A 98 10.30 12.95 10.18
C VAL A 98 10.24 13.14 8.66
N THR A 99 10.76 12.18 7.89
CA THR A 99 10.80 12.28 6.43
C THR A 99 9.39 12.24 5.82
N SER A 100 8.46 11.45 6.38
CA SER A 100 7.06 11.42 5.95
C SER A 100 6.39 12.81 6.04
N LYS A 101 6.67 13.56 7.10
CA LYS A 101 6.15 14.93 7.25
C LYS A 101 6.74 15.92 6.24
N PHE A 102 7.98 15.71 5.79
CA PHE A 102 8.66 16.60 4.84
C PHE A 102 8.54 16.17 3.38
N SER A 103 8.14 14.93 3.11
CA SER A 103 8.00 14.40 1.73
C SER A 103 6.72 14.88 1.04
N GLY A 104 5.75 15.41 1.78
CA GLY A 104 4.49 15.95 1.25
C GLY A 104 3.76 14.96 0.34
N ASP A 105 3.05 15.51 -0.65
CA ASP A 105 2.21 14.77 -1.60
C ASP A 105 2.94 14.46 -2.93
N ASP A 106 4.28 14.55 -2.97
CA ASP A 106 5.04 14.41 -4.21
C ASP A 106 4.76 13.07 -4.93
N GLY A 107 4.65 11.98 -4.19
CA GLY A 107 4.32 10.66 -4.74
C GLY A 107 2.88 10.56 -5.27
N ILE A 108 1.92 11.18 -4.61
CA ILE A 108 0.52 11.21 -5.03
C ILE A 108 0.41 12.03 -6.32
N ARG A 109 1.05 13.21 -6.35
CA ARG A 109 1.05 14.10 -7.52
C ARG A 109 1.66 13.45 -8.75
N PHE A 110 2.81 12.79 -8.58
CA PHE A 110 3.45 12.01 -9.65
C PHE A 110 2.52 10.94 -10.21
N ARG A 111 1.84 10.17 -9.35
CA ARG A 111 0.90 9.13 -9.78
C ARG A 111 -0.31 9.68 -10.52
N THR A 112 -0.90 10.76 -10.01
CA THR A 112 -2.05 11.43 -10.66
C THR A 112 -1.68 11.88 -12.05
N LYS A 113 -0.56 12.62 -12.20
CA LYS A 113 -0.09 13.08 -13.52
C LYS A 113 0.32 11.94 -14.44
N SER A 114 0.91 10.87 -13.91
CA SER A 114 1.20 9.66 -14.70
C SER A 114 -0.06 9.01 -15.24
N GLY A 115 -1.14 8.95 -14.42
CA GLY A 115 -2.45 8.50 -14.85
C GLY A 115 -3.07 9.38 -15.93
N GLU A 116 -2.99 10.72 -15.77
CA GLU A 116 -3.46 11.70 -16.77
C GLU A 116 -2.70 11.58 -18.10
N LEU A 117 -1.38 11.42 -18.05
CA LEU A 117 -0.57 11.19 -19.26
C LEU A 117 -0.95 9.88 -19.94
N SER A 118 -1.13 8.81 -19.17
CA SER A 118 -1.54 7.49 -19.70
C SER A 118 -2.92 7.57 -20.36
N GLY A 119 -3.88 8.24 -19.73
CA GLY A 119 -5.20 8.51 -20.32
C GLY A 119 -5.09 9.32 -21.62
N PHE A 120 -4.29 10.39 -21.63
CA PHE A 120 -4.06 11.20 -22.80
C PHE A 120 -3.42 10.43 -23.97
N VAL A 121 -2.46 9.54 -23.69
CA VAL A 121 -1.85 8.66 -24.70
C VAL A 121 -2.88 7.70 -25.25
N LEU A 122 -3.68 7.06 -24.38
CA LEU A 122 -4.72 6.13 -24.80
C LEU A 122 -5.78 6.79 -25.69
N ASP A 123 -6.24 7.99 -25.30
CA ASP A 123 -7.16 8.81 -26.13
C ASP A 123 -6.54 9.20 -27.46
N SER A 124 -5.25 9.51 -27.47
CA SER A 124 -4.52 9.86 -28.70
C SER A 124 -4.41 8.67 -29.65
N LEU A 125 -4.25 7.45 -29.12
CA LEU A 125 -4.22 6.23 -29.92
C LEU A 125 -5.61 5.86 -30.45
N ARG A 126 -6.64 6.00 -29.60
CA ARG A 126 -8.03 5.73 -30.00
C ARG A 126 -8.51 6.71 -31.09
N GLY A 127 -8.18 7.99 -30.95
CA GLY A 127 -8.52 9.05 -31.91
C GLY A 127 -7.41 9.34 -32.95
N LEU A 128 -6.55 8.37 -33.26
CA LEU A 128 -5.41 8.58 -34.16
C LEU A 128 -5.88 8.89 -35.58
N SER A 129 -6.91 8.19 -36.07
CA SER A 129 -7.50 8.39 -37.40
C SER A 129 -7.99 9.85 -37.58
N GLU A 130 -8.76 10.33 -36.60
CA GLU A 130 -9.30 11.68 -36.58
C GLU A 130 -8.19 12.72 -36.45
N THR A 131 -7.20 12.46 -35.61
CA THR A 131 -6.05 13.34 -35.40
C THR A 131 -5.26 13.52 -36.70
N LEU A 132 -5.08 12.46 -37.49
CA LEU A 132 -4.40 12.52 -38.79
C LEU A 132 -5.27 13.21 -39.85
N GLN A 133 -6.56 12.85 -39.91
CA GLN A 133 -7.51 13.43 -40.88
C GLN A 133 -7.64 14.94 -40.72
N TYR A 134 -7.67 15.45 -39.50
CA TYR A 134 -7.74 16.89 -39.22
C TYR A 134 -6.36 17.59 -39.14
N GLY A 135 -5.27 16.90 -39.43
CA GLY A 135 -3.91 17.47 -39.41
C GLY A 135 -3.41 17.93 -38.04
N GLN A 136 -4.00 17.43 -36.96
CA GLN A 136 -3.71 17.85 -35.56
C GLN A 136 -2.53 17.09 -34.92
N GLY A 137 -1.84 16.20 -35.64
CA GLY A 137 -0.77 15.37 -35.11
C GLY A 137 0.32 16.13 -34.38
N LYS A 138 0.81 17.25 -34.99
CA LYS A 138 1.85 18.08 -34.35
C LYS A 138 1.38 18.73 -33.06
N LYS A 139 0.14 19.20 -33.00
CA LYS A 139 -0.45 19.82 -31.81
C LYS A 139 -0.65 18.78 -30.69
N ARG A 140 -1.10 17.59 -31.06
CA ARG A 140 -1.28 16.48 -30.11
C ARG A 140 0.05 16.01 -29.52
N LEU A 141 1.10 15.91 -30.35
CA LEU A 141 2.46 15.59 -29.92
C LEU A 141 3.04 16.67 -28.99
N ALA A 142 2.84 17.94 -29.32
CA ALA A 142 3.29 19.04 -28.45
C ALA A 142 2.63 19.00 -27.08
N ALA A 143 1.32 18.75 -27.02
CA ALA A 143 0.59 18.59 -25.76
C ALA A 143 1.05 17.35 -24.95
N MET A 144 1.40 16.25 -25.63
CA MET A 144 1.97 15.08 -24.98
C MET A 144 3.34 15.38 -24.37
N ASN A 145 4.21 16.08 -25.11
CA ASN A 145 5.54 16.46 -24.62
C ASN A 145 5.43 17.40 -23.42
N GLU A 146 4.53 18.40 -23.44
CA GLU A 146 4.29 19.29 -22.32
C GLU A 146 3.88 18.52 -21.05
N LYS A 147 2.95 17.57 -21.17
CA LYS A 147 2.54 16.69 -20.05
C LYS A 147 3.69 15.80 -19.55
N THR A 148 4.53 15.32 -20.48
CA THR A 148 5.71 14.52 -20.16
C THR A 148 6.76 15.35 -19.40
N ASP A 149 7.04 16.56 -19.86
CA ASP A 149 7.98 17.47 -19.20
C ASP A 149 7.50 17.85 -17.79
N ASP A 150 6.20 18.05 -17.63
CA ASP A 150 5.61 18.34 -16.32
C ASP A 150 5.68 17.14 -15.37
N LEU A 151 5.45 15.92 -15.88
CA LEU A 151 5.63 14.69 -15.12
C LEU A 151 7.10 14.48 -14.71
N ALA A 152 8.04 14.77 -15.63
CA ALA A 152 9.48 14.66 -15.37
C ALA A 152 9.95 15.57 -14.23
N LYS A 153 9.40 16.80 -14.12
CA LYS A 153 9.69 17.71 -13.00
C LYS A 153 9.23 17.15 -11.65
N ASP A 154 8.03 16.53 -11.61
CA ASP A 154 7.53 15.92 -10.38
C ASP A 154 8.31 14.63 -10.04
N GLU A 155 8.74 13.86 -11.03
CA GLU A 155 9.62 12.71 -10.86
C GLU A 155 10.99 13.13 -10.29
N GLU A 156 11.60 14.17 -10.85
CA GLU A 156 12.86 14.71 -10.33
C GLU A 156 12.72 15.13 -8.85
N ARG A 157 11.65 15.85 -8.53
CA ARG A 157 11.38 16.27 -7.13
C ARG A 157 11.24 15.07 -6.19
N MET A 158 10.46 14.07 -6.59
CA MET A 158 10.27 12.83 -5.83
C MET A 158 11.59 12.09 -5.64
N LYS A 159 12.40 11.92 -6.69
CA LYS A 159 13.72 11.27 -6.63
C LYS A 159 14.71 12.05 -5.77
N ARG A 160 14.68 13.38 -5.86
CA ARG A 160 15.53 14.27 -5.01
C ARG A 160 15.17 14.13 -3.53
N THR A 161 13.88 14.10 -3.21
CA THR A 161 13.40 13.87 -1.83
C THR A 161 13.81 12.49 -1.34
N SER A 162 13.65 11.45 -2.15
CA SER A 162 14.08 10.08 -1.81
C SER A 162 15.59 9.99 -1.62
N GLY A 163 16.37 10.61 -2.51
CA GLY A 163 17.83 10.65 -2.40
C GLY A 163 18.30 11.36 -1.12
N ARG A 164 17.66 12.48 -0.77
CA ARG A 164 17.94 13.19 0.50
C ARG A 164 17.63 12.33 1.73
N ASN A 165 16.50 11.63 1.71
CA ASN A 165 16.13 10.73 2.79
C ASN A 165 17.14 9.60 2.96
N SER A 166 17.59 8.99 1.86
CA SER A 166 18.63 7.97 1.88
C SER A 166 19.97 8.52 2.41
N ALA A 167 20.36 9.72 1.99
CA ALA A 167 21.57 10.37 2.48
C ALA A 167 21.50 10.64 3.99
N VAL A 168 20.38 11.15 4.49
CA VAL A 168 20.18 11.36 5.94
C VAL A 168 20.25 10.04 6.69
N THR A 169 19.57 9.00 6.21
CA THR A 169 19.59 7.67 6.84
C THR A 169 21.01 7.12 6.93
N ASN A 170 21.75 7.14 5.82
CA ASN A 170 23.13 6.63 5.79
C ASN A 170 24.07 7.45 6.68
N THR A 171 23.88 8.76 6.74
CA THR A 171 24.67 9.64 7.63
C THR A 171 24.41 9.31 9.10
N VAL A 172 23.14 9.10 9.48
CA VAL A 172 22.77 8.74 10.84
C VAL A 172 23.30 7.34 11.20
N VAL A 173 23.20 6.38 10.30
CA VAL A 173 23.79 5.04 10.48
C VAL A 173 25.29 5.16 10.76
N LEU A 174 26.02 5.86 9.90
CA LEU A 174 27.46 6.06 10.07
C LEU A 174 27.79 6.78 11.40
N ALA A 175 26.98 7.76 11.80
CA ALA A 175 27.18 8.45 13.07
C ALA A 175 27.03 7.49 14.27
N PHE A 176 26.02 6.60 14.25
CA PHE A 176 25.86 5.59 15.31
C PHE A 176 26.98 4.55 15.30
N ASP A 177 27.48 4.15 14.13
CA ASP A 177 28.63 3.24 14.02
C ASP A 177 29.89 3.87 14.61
N LEU A 178 30.14 5.16 14.35
CA LEU A 178 31.26 5.89 14.97
C LEU A 178 31.07 6.05 16.49
N VAL A 179 29.86 6.35 16.96
CA VAL A 179 29.55 6.38 18.39
C VAL A 179 29.80 5.01 19.04
N MET A 180 29.35 3.93 18.41
CA MET A 180 29.60 2.57 18.88
C MET A 180 31.08 2.28 18.99
N LEU A 181 31.86 2.60 17.94
CA LEU A 181 33.30 2.42 17.93
C LEU A 181 34.02 3.21 19.03
N PHE A 182 33.68 4.50 19.19
CA PHE A 182 34.30 5.34 20.24
C PHE A 182 33.95 4.87 21.64
N VAL A 183 32.68 4.58 21.92
CA VAL A 183 32.25 4.14 23.24
C VAL A 183 32.82 2.78 23.60
N SER A 184 32.83 1.83 22.66
CA SER A 184 33.44 0.51 22.89
C SER A 184 34.97 0.60 23.10
N ALA A 185 35.66 1.50 22.38
CA ALA A 185 37.09 1.75 22.59
C ALA A 185 37.39 2.36 23.97
N LEU A 186 36.54 3.30 24.46
CA LEU A 186 36.65 3.86 25.80
C LEU A 186 36.41 2.80 26.90
N LEU A 187 35.44 1.91 26.68
CA LEU A 187 35.16 0.78 27.58
C LEU A 187 36.31 -0.22 27.59
N CYS A 188 36.97 -0.44 26.44
CA CYS A 188 38.17 -1.26 26.38
C CYS A 188 39.35 -0.63 27.12
N GLN A 189 39.55 0.69 26.94
CA GLN A 189 40.60 1.42 27.67
C GLN A 189 40.39 1.39 29.19
N SER A 190 39.13 1.40 29.64
CA SER A 190 38.78 1.28 31.08
C SER A 190 38.87 -0.14 31.61
N GLY A 191 39.12 -1.15 30.74
CA GLY A 191 39.20 -2.56 31.11
C GLY A 191 37.82 -3.22 31.30
N ALA A 192 36.73 -2.53 30.95
CA ALA A 192 35.37 -3.07 31.09
C ALA A 192 35.02 -4.11 30.02
N VAL A 193 35.64 -4.03 28.82
CA VAL A 193 35.51 -5.00 27.74
C VAL A 193 36.88 -5.31 27.12
N GLY A 194 37.02 -6.48 26.50
CA GLY A 194 38.20 -6.80 25.73
C GLY A 194 38.19 -6.21 24.31
N PHE A 195 39.22 -6.47 23.53
CA PHE A 195 39.29 -6.02 22.11
C PHE A 195 38.15 -6.60 21.26
N ASP A 196 37.73 -7.83 21.55
CA ASP A 196 36.53 -8.46 21.00
C ASP A 196 35.27 -7.66 21.25
N GLY A 197 35.15 -7.05 22.43
CA GLY A 197 34.03 -6.13 22.77
C GLY A 197 34.05 -4.78 22.03
N VAL A 198 35.16 -4.44 21.36
CA VAL A 198 35.21 -3.28 20.44
C VAL A 198 34.87 -3.73 19.02
N LEU A 199 35.49 -4.78 18.54
CA LEU A 199 35.40 -5.20 17.15
C LEU A 199 34.03 -5.81 16.80
N ILE A 200 33.55 -6.76 17.63
CA ILE A 200 32.33 -7.51 17.34
C ILE A 200 31.09 -6.62 17.39
N PRO A 201 30.82 -5.82 18.45
CA PRO A 201 29.67 -4.94 18.48
C PRO A 201 29.65 -3.90 17.35
N THR A 202 30.81 -3.33 17.00
CA THR A 202 30.90 -2.35 15.91
C THR A 202 30.55 -2.95 14.56
N ILE A 203 31.15 -4.12 14.20
CA ILE A 203 30.84 -4.80 12.95
C ILE A 203 29.38 -5.30 12.94
N ALA A 204 28.91 -5.80 14.08
CA ALA A 204 27.56 -6.29 14.22
C ALA A 204 26.52 -5.18 13.99
N LEU A 205 26.73 -3.98 14.58
CA LEU A 205 25.86 -2.84 14.35
C LEU A 205 25.90 -2.42 12.88
N PHE A 206 27.09 -2.19 12.32
CA PHE A 206 27.29 -1.74 10.94
C PHE A 206 26.58 -2.64 9.92
N SER A 207 26.61 -3.96 10.11
CA SER A 207 26.02 -4.94 9.17
C SER A 207 24.53 -5.20 9.38
N SER A 208 23.91 -4.71 10.46
CA SER A 208 22.60 -5.14 10.93
C SER A 208 21.43 -4.20 10.62
N PHE A 209 21.67 -3.05 9.99
CA PHE A 209 20.61 -2.09 9.67
C PHE A 209 19.64 -2.52 8.56
N GLY A 210 19.98 -3.55 7.76
CA GLY A 210 19.20 -3.98 6.60
C GLY A 210 17.70 -4.16 6.86
N PRO A 211 17.29 -4.99 7.83
CA PRO A 211 15.86 -5.20 8.15
C PRO A 211 15.14 -3.93 8.59
N VAL A 212 15.83 -3.05 9.34
CA VAL A 212 15.25 -1.79 9.86
C VAL A 212 15.08 -0.77 8.72
N ILE A 213 16.05 -0.64 7.83
CA ILE A 213 15.96 0.23 6.63
C ILE A 213 14.87 -0.28 5.69
N ALA A 214 14.75 -1.60 5.50
CA ALA A 214 13.68 -2.18 4.69
C ALA A 214 12.30 -1.85 5.26
N LEU A 215 12.12 -1.91 6.58
CA LEU A 215 10.88 -1.51 7.25
C LEU A 215 10.58 -0.01 7.04
N ALA A 216 11.59 0.84 7.17
CA ALA A 216 11.46 2.29 6.98
C ALA A 216 11.00 2.67 5.55
N ALA A 217 11.35 1.88 4.54
CA ALA A 217 10.97 2.09 3.15
C ALA A 217 9.48 1.77 2.85
N LEU A 218 8.78 1.05 3.74
CA LEU A 218 7.39 0.61 3.53
C LEU A 218 6.35 1.71 3.73
N GLY A 219 6.70 2.86 4.29
CA GLY A 219 5.75 3.91 4.68
C GLY A 219 4.85 4.40 3.54
N SER A 220 5.37 4.53 2.31
CA SER A 220 4.58 4.95 1.14
C SER A 220 3.64 3.86 0.62
N THR A 221 4.00 2.59 0.78
CA THR A 221 3.18 1.45 0.36
C THR A 221 1.97 1.29 1.27
N LEU A 222 2.14 1.55 2.57
CA LEU A 222 1.10 1.44 3.59
C LEU A 222 -0.12 2.32 3.31
N GLN A 223 0.08 3.58 2.91
CA GLN A 223 -1.04 4.50 2.64
C GLN A 223 -1.95 3.99 1.52
N ASN A 224 -1.37 3.49 0.43
CA ASN A 224 -2.15 2.94 -0.68
C ASN A 224 -2.90 1.67 -0.27
N THR A 225 -2.26 0.83 0.53
CA THR A 225 -2.86 -0.41 1.02
C THR A 225 -4.00 -0.14 1.99
N PHE A 226 -3.89 0.85 2.87
CA PHE A 226 -4.99 1.25 3.75
C PHE A 226 -6.17 1.82 2.95
N ALA A 227 -5.92 2.61 1.91
CA ALA A 227 -6.98 3.10 1.03
C ALA A 227 -7.70 1.95 0.31
N ALA A 228 -6.95 1.00 -0.25
CA ALA A 228 -7.50 -0.21 -0.86
C ALA A 228 -8.27 -1.08 0.16
N GLY A 229 -7.72 -1.23 1.38
CA GLY A 229 -8.36 -1.96 2.47
C GLY A 229 -9.70 -1.35 2.86
N ASN A 230 -9.78 -0.04 2.99
CA ASN A 230 -11.03 0.65 3.30
C ASN A 230 -12.09 0.41 2.21
N ARG A 231 -11.74 0.50 0.93
CA ARG A 231 -12.67 0.22 -0.18
C ARG A 231 -13.20 -1.22 -0.16
N VAL A 232 -12.35 -2.18 0.19
CA VAL A 232 -12.76 -3.59 0.35
C VAL A 232 -13.68 -3.75 1.57
N LEU A 233 -13.36 -3.11 2.70
CA LEU A 233 -14.19 -3.13 3.90
C LEU A 233 -15.54 -2.45 3.67
N ASP A 234 -15.59 -1.33 2.96
CA ASP A 234 -16.84 -0.63 2.61
C ASP A 234 -17.81 -1.55 1.87
N ILE A 235 -17.31 -2.43 0.97
CA ILE A 235 -18.15 -3.42 0.30
C ILE A 235 -18.60 -4.54 1.25
N LEU A 236 -17.70 -5.02 2.13
CA LEU A 236 -18.00 -6.11 3.05
C LEU A 236 -19.01 -5.71 4.14
N ASP A 237 -18.92 -4.46 4.60
CA ASP A 237 -19.74 -3.90 5.68
C ASP A 237 -21.05 -3.30 5.17
N GLU A 238 -21.22 -3.14 3.83
CA GLU A 238 -22.42 -2.59 3.26
C GLU A 238 -23.63 -3.52 3.49
N THR A 239 -24.70 -2.94 4.01
CA THR A 239 -25.94 -3.68 4.28
C THR A 239 -26.73 -3.89 2.99
N PRO A 240 -27.16 -5.13 2.68
CA PRO A 240 -28.05 -5.40 1.55
C PRO A 240 -29.37 -4.62 1.66
N ALA A 241 -29.91 -4.20 0.51
CA ALA A 241 -31.21 -3.55 0.45
C ALA A 241 -32.39 -4.53 0.70
N VAL A 242 -32.12 -5.82 0.47
CA VAL A 242 -33.10 -6.90 0.63
C VAL A 242 -32.52 -7.92 1.60
N GLU A 243 -33.30 -8.31 2.60
CA GLU A 243 -32.93 -9.38 3.53
C GLU A 243 -33.02 -10.75 2.84
N GLU A 244 -32.07 -11.63 3.12
CA GLU A 244 -32.11 -13.00 2.65
C GLU A 244 -33.16 -13.80 3.45
N VAL A 245 -34.18 -14.26 2.76
CA VAL A 245 -35.24 -15.03 3.39
C VAL A 245 -34.76 -16.49 3.56
N ALA A 246 -34.35 -16.83 4.77
CA ALA A 246 -33.94 -18.19 5.13
C ALA A 246 -35.01 -18.91 5.96
N GLY A 247 -35.01 -20.25 5.90
CA GLY A 247 -35.82 -21.10 6.79
C GLY A 247 -37.32 -21.17 6.45
N ARG A 248 -37.71 -20.73 5.25
CA ARG A 248 -39.09 -20.99 4.74
C ARG A 248 -39.23 -22.43 4.29
N PRO A 249 -40.42 -23.03 4.42
CA PRO A 249 -40.66 -24.38 3.91
C PRO A 249 -40.46 -24.42 2.38
N GLU A 250 -39.86 -25.51 1.89
CA GLU A 250 -39.77 -25.76 0.46
C GLU A 250 -41.17 -25.86 -0.14
N ILE A 251 -41.41 -25.10 -1.19
CA ILE A 251 -42.65 -25.16 -1.96
C ILE A 251 -42.34 -25.71 -3.36
N THR A 252 -43.24 -26.53 -3.89
CA THR A 252 -43.16 -26.94 -5.27
C THR A 252 -43.65 -25.75 -6.14
N PHE A 253 -42.75 -25.30 -7.03
CA PHE A 253 -43.10 -24.19 -7.93
C PHE A 253 -44.17 -24.67 -8.94
N THR A 254 -45.36 -24.06 -8.87
CA THR A 254 -46.48 -24.33 -9.75
C THR A 254 -46.80 -23.17 -10.71
N GLY A 255 -46.26 -21.98 -10.40
CA GLY A 255 -46.46 -20.74 -11.16
C GLY A 255 -46.21 -19.55 -10.29
N ALA A 256 -46.04 -18.38 -10.89
CA ALA A 256 -45.93 -17.11 -10.21
C ALA A 256 -46.63 -16.03 -11.03
N ALA A 257 -47.46 -15.20 -10.38
CA ALA A 257 -48.10 -14.04 -10.99
C ALA A 257 -47.71 -12.78 -10.23
N ALA A 258 -47.52 -11.70 -10.94
CA ALA A 258 -47.35 -10.37 -10.38
C ALA A 258 -48.51 -9.47 -10.88
N GLU A 259 -49.25 -8.85 -9.97
CA GLU A 259 -50.38 -7.99 -10.30
C GLU A 259 -50.11 -6.56 -9.86
N GLN A 260 -50.25 -5.59 -10.78
CA GLN A 260 -50.14 -4.15 -10.53
C GLN A 260 -48.84 -3.75 -9.78
N VAL A 261 -47.74 -4.38 -10.15
CA VAL A 261 -46.45 -4.12 -9.49
C VAL A 261 -45.85 -2.80 -9.96
N THR A 262 -45.59 -1.92 -8.99
CA THR A 262 -44.83 -0.68 -9.18
C THR A 262 -43.53 -0.80 -8.37
N PHE A 263 -42.39 -0.59 -9.04
CA PHE A 263 -41.08 -0.69 -8.39
C PHE A 263 -40.16 0.45 -8.82
N SER A 264 -39.42 1.01 -7.84
CA SER A 264 -38.50 2.13 -8.07
C SER A 264 -37.16 1.89 -7.38
N TYR A 265 -36.07 2.32 -8.03
CA TYR A 265 -34.76 2.51 -7.39
C TYR A 265 -34.62 3.98 -6.99
N GLY A 266 -34.71 4.26 -5.68
CA GLY A 266 -34.72 5.64 -5.17
C GLY A 266 -35.85 6.46 -5.78
N SER A 267 -35.53 7.49 -6.55
CA SER A 267 -36.51 8.37 -7.22
C SER A 267 -36.89 7.92 -8.64
N GLU A 268 -36.22 6.90 -9.19
CA GLU A 268 -36.44 6.43 -10.57
C GLU A 268 -37.38 5.23 -10.56
N THR A 269 -38.57 5.39 -11.20
CA THR A 269 -39.55 4.32 -11.33
C THR A 269 -39.19 3.45 -12.51
N ILE A 270 -38.90 2.17 -12.24
CA ILE A 270 -38.48 1.15 -13.24
C ILE A 270 -39.71 0.37 -13.76
N LEU A 271 -40.58 0.02 -12.86
CA LEU A 271 -41.85 -0.67 -13.21
C LEU A 271 -43.00 0.20 -12.72
N SER A 272 -44.01 0.38 -13.55
CA SER A 272 -45.22 1.10 -13.20
C SER A 272 -46.43 0.28 -13.62
N ASP A 273 -47.23 -0.19 -12.65
CA ASP A 273 -48.47 -0.93 -12.85
C ASP A 273 -48.37 -2.12 -13.79
N VAL A 274 -47.30 -2.94 -13.59
CA VAL A 274 -47.01 -4.10 -14.42
C VAL A 274 -47.66 -5.35 -13.86
N SER A 275 -48.44 -6.06 -14.70
CA SER A 275 -49.01 -7.36 -14.36
C SER A 275 -48.47 -8.43 -15.32
N VAL A 276 -47.97 -9.54 -14.77
CA VAL A 276 -47.40 -10.67 -15.51
C VAL A 276 -47.79 -11.97 -14.80
N GLU A 277 -48.16 -12.99 -15.58
CA GLU A 277 -48.50 -14.35 -15.15
C GLU A 277 -47.50 -15.35 -15.70
#